data_eaa901b6d72255aec7a91513121a8626
#
_entry.id   eaa901b6d72255aec7a91513121a8626
#
_cell.length_a   1.000
_cell.length_b   1.000
_cell.length_c   1.000
_cell.angle_alpha   90.00
_cell.angle_beta   90.00
_cell.angle_gamma   90.00
#
_symmetry.space_group_name_H-M   'P 1'
#
loop_
_entity.id
_entity.type
_entity.pdbx_description
1 polymer ?
#
loop_
_entity_poly.entity_id
_entity_poly.type
_entity_poly.pdbx_seq_one_letter_code
_entity_poly.pdbx_strand_id
1 'polypeptide(L)'
;MSLDIEEQYDKIYRYCYFKLHDRELAEDITQETFFRYLKNYNCATTVSALKCLYTIARNLCVDEYRKPKTHSLDHTIPDDTMEEKLITNLTVKAALSKLTIEEQELLLLRFVNEVPVSTIGKIYGLSRFAVYRKITSASNKFREEMRKEDCHG
;
A
#
# COMPACT_ATOMS: atom_id res chain seq x y z
N MET A 1 -8.40 18.64 13.38
CA MET A 1 -9.19 17.73 12.58
C MET A 1 -8.99 16.30 13.02
N SER A 2 -10.08 15.62 13.27
CA SER A 2 -9.98 14.22 13.64
C SER A 2 -9.80 13.35 12.40
N LEU A 3 -9.03 12.31 12.55
CA LEU A 3 -8.83 11.33 11.50
C LEU A 3 -10.09 10.49 11.35
N ASP A 4 -10.53 10.30 10.12
CA ASP A 4 -11.66 9.40 9.85
C ASP A 4 -11.16 7.95 9.92
N ILE A 5 -11.50 7.29 11.01
CA ILE A 5 -11.00 5.94 11.27
C ILE A 5 -11.52 4.95 10.23
N GLU A 6 -12.78 5.05 9.84
CA GLU A 6 -13.34 4.12 8.84
C GLU A 6 -12.64 4.26 7.50
N GLU A 7 -12.42 5.50 7.06
CA GLU A 7 -11.72 5.75 5.81
C GLU A 7 -10.30 5.21 5.87
N GLN A 8 -9.61 5.47 6.98
CA GLN A 8 -8.24 5.00 7.13
C GLN A 8 -8.15 3.50 7.29
N TYR A 9 -9.15 2.88 7.91
CA TYR A 9 -9.20 1.43 8.01
C TYR A 9 -9.19 0.79 6.62
N ASP A 10 -10.03 1.26 5.73
CA ASP A 10 -10.10 0.75 4.37
C ASP A 10 -8.78 0.95 3.62
N LYS A 11 -8.16 2.11 3.80
CA LYS A 11 -6.88 2.41 3.14
C LYS A 11 -5.74 1.54 3.67
N ILE A 12 -5.68 1.35 4.98
CA ILE A 12 -4.66 0.49 5.59
C ILE A 12 -4.89 -0.96 5.17
N TYR A 13 -6.13 -1.42 5.14
CA TYR A 13 -6.44 -2.76 4.68
C TYR A 13 -5.96 -2.96 3.23
N ARG A 14 -6.25 -2.00 2.36
CA ARG A 14 -5.81 -2.06 0.96
C ARG A 14 -4.30 -2.14 0.85
N TYR A 15 -3.61 -1.35 1.66
CA TYR A 15 -2.14 -1.39 1.71
C TYR A 15 -1.64 -2.77 2.16
N CYS A 16 -2.21 -3.31 3.22
CA CYS A 16 -1.82 -4.63 3.72
C CYS A 16 -2.11 -5.72 2.71
N TYR A 17 -3.25 -5.65 2.04
CA TYR A 17 -3.59 -6.62 1.01
C TYR A 17 -2.59 -6.56 -0.15
N PHE A 18 -2.22 -5.35 -0.55
CA PHE A 18 -1.19 -5.18 -1.57
C PHE A 18 0.13 -5.85 -1.16
N LYS A 19 0.51 -5.72 0.10
CA LYS A 19 1.76 -6.30 0.59
C LYS A 19 1.69 -7.81 0.75
N LEU A 20 0.58 -8.34 1.21
CA LEU A 20 0.48 -9.74 1.65
C LEU A 20 -0.23 -10.66 0.67
N HIS A 21 -1.07 -10.11 -0.19
CA HIS A 21 -1.91 -10.88 -1.13
C HIS A 21 -2.76 -11.96 -0.43
N ASP A 22 -3.19 -11.69 0.78
CA ASP A 22 -3.97 -12.61 1.60
C ASP A 22 -4.99 -11.80 2.39
N ARG A 23 -6.27 -12.09 2.18
CA ARG A 23 -7.36 -11.31 2.78
C ARG A 23 -7.40 -11.44 4.29
N GLU A 24 -7.27 -12.66 4.79
CA GLU A 24 -7.32 -12.89 6.23
C GLU A 24 -6.16 -12.23 6.96
N LEU A 25 -4.96 -12.39 6.43
CA LEU A 25 -3.79 -11.74 7.01
C LEU A 25 -3.89 -10.22 6.92
N ALA A 26 -4.36 -9.72 5.79
CA ALA A 26 -4.52 -8.27 5.63
C ALA A 26 -5.50 -7.72 6.65
N GLU A 27 -6.60 -8.43 6.88
CA GLU A 27 -7.57 -8.01 7.88
C GLU A 27 -7.00 -8.07 9.28
N ASP A 28 -6.32 -9.16 9.62
CA ASP A 28 -5.72 -9.32 10.94
C ASP A 28 -4.68 -8.22 11.22
N ILE A 29 -3.85 -7.94 10.24
CA ILE A 29 -2.82 -6.91 10.38
C ILE A 29 -3.43 -5.52 10.46
N THR A 30 -4.49 -5.28 9.71
CA THR A 30 -5.18 -4.00 9.78
C THR A 30 -5.77 -3.79 11.18
N GLN A 31 -6.43 -4.81 11.72
CA GLN A 31 -6.99 -4.74 13.06
C GLN A 31 -5.90 -4.52 14.11
N GLU A 32 -4.82 -5.27 14.00
CA GLU A 32 -3.70 -5.12 14.92
C GLU A 32 -3.06 -3.73 14.82
N THR A 33 -2.98 -3.19 13.62
CA THR A 33 -2.46 -1.84 13.40
C THR A 33 -3.27 -0.81 14.15
N PHE A 34 -4.59 -0.87 14.01
CA PHE A 34 -5.45 0.09 14.69
C PHE A 34 -5.48 -0.13 16.20
N PHE A 35 -5.44 -1.37 16.63
CA PHE A 35 -5.36 -1.67 18.05
C PHE A 35 -4.12 -1.05 18.67
N ARG A 36 -2.96 -1.24 18.06
CA ARG A 36 -1.71 -0.68 18.55
C ARG A 36 -1.72 0.84 18.51
N TYR A 37 -2.26 1.39 17.42
CA TYR A 37 -2.35 2.84 17.29
C TYR A 37 -3.19 3.44 18.42
N LEU A 38 -4.38 2.89 18.66
CA LEU A 38 -5.29 3.42 19.68
C LEU A 38 -4.74 3.21 21.10
N LYS A 39 -4.04 2.12 21.32
CA LYS A 39 -3.51 1.79 22.64
C LYS A 39 -2.27 2.62 23.00
N ASN A 40 -1.36 2.78 22.06
CA ASN A 40 -0.01 3.28 22.35
C ASN A 40 0.28 4.68 21.82
N TYR A 41 -0.54 5.19 20.93
CA TYR A 41 -0.25 6.45 20.27
C TYR A 41 -1.37 7.45 20.48
N ASN A 42 -0.97 8.65 20.83
CA ASN A 42 -1.88 9.76 20.94
C ASN A 42 -1.31 10.90 20.12
N CYS A 43 -1.53 10.79 18.80
CA CYS A 43 -0.95 11.71 17.85
C CYS A 43 -1.77 12.99 17.76
N ALA A 44 -1.09 14.11 17.90
CA ALA A 44 -1.74 15.42 17.91
C ALA A 44 -2.14 15.89 16.52
N THR A 45 -1.50 15.38 15.48
CA THR A 45 -1.75 15.84 14.11
C THR A 45 -2.13 14.68 13.21
N THR A 46 -2.86 14.99 12.14
CA THR A 46 -3.23 14.00 11.12
C THR A 46 -1.98 13.39 10.47
N VAL A 47 -0.97 14.21 10.21
CA VAL A 47 0.28 13.73 9.61
C VAL A 47 0.96 12.70 10.51
N SER A 48 1.04 12.99 11.80
CA SER A 48 1.63 12.06 12.77
C SER A 48 0.81 10.78 12.89
N ALA A 49 -0.50 10.89 12.87
CA ALA A 49 -1.39 9.74 12.95
C ALA A 49 -1.22 8.82 11.74
N LEU A 50 -1.20 9.40 10.54
CA LEU A 50 -1.00 8.61 9.31
C LEU A 50 0.38 7.96 9.30
N LYS A 51 1.42 8.70 9.68
CA LYS A 51 2.76 8.15 9.77
C LYS A 51 2.79 6.95 10.71
N CYS A 52 2.16 7.07 11.87
CA CYS A 52 2.11 5.97 12.85
C CYS A 52 1.38 4.77 12.29
N LEU A 53 0.20 4.98 11.70
CA LEU A 53 -0.60 3.88 11.15
C LEU A 53 0.17 3.11 10.08
N TYR A 54 0.72 3.83 9.09
CA TYR A 54 1.43 3.16 8.00
C TYR A 54 2.73 2.52 8.48
N THR A 55 3.41 3.12 9.45
CA THR A 55 4.63 2.53 9.99
C THR A 55 4.32 1.22 10.72
N ILE A 56 3.28 1.20 11.53
CA ILE A 56 2.86 -0.01 12.23
C ILE A 56 2.47 -1.10 11.22
N ALA A 57 1.64 -0.74 10.25
CA ALA A 57 1.18 -1.70 9.25
C ALA A 57 2.34 -2.25 8.44
N ARG A 58 3.24 -1.38 8.01
CA ARG A 58 4.41 -1.80 7.24
C ARG A 58 5.28 -2.77 8.02
N ASN A 59 5.55 -2.46 9.27
CA ASN A 59 6.37 -3.32 10.12
C ASN A 59 5.72 -4.68 10.34
N LEU A 60 4.41 -4.70 10.56
CA LEU A 60 3.69 -5.97 10.75
C LEU A 60 3.70 -6.79 9.47
N CYS A 61 3.56 -6.16 8.32
CA CYS A 61 3.63 -6.87 7.04
C CYS A 61 5.01 -7.46 6.80
N VAL A 62 6.06 -6.71 7.12
CA VAL A 62 7.43 -7.20 7.00
C VAL A 62 7.64 -8.41 7.91
N ASP A 63 7.14 -8.34 9.14
CA ASP A 63 7.25 -9.46 10.07
C ASP A 63 6.55 -10.71 9.54
N GLU A 64 5.40 -10.55 8.90
CA GLU A 64 4.69 -11.68 8.29
C GLU A 64 5.50 -12.31 7.17
N TYR A 65 6.16 -11.50 6.36
CA TYR A 65 7.02 -12.01 5.31
C TYR A 65 8.19 -12.83 5.84
N ARG A 66 8.68 -12.49 7.02
CA ARG A 66 9.82 -13.17 7.63
C ARG A 66 9.45 -14.47 8.32
N LYS A 67 8.16 -14.68 8.58
CA LYS A 67 7.74 -15.92 9.22
C LYS A 67 7.87 -17.10 8.26
N PRO A 68 8.29 -18.27 8.77
CA PRO A 68 8.29 -19.47 7.93
C PRO A 68 6.86 -19.77 7.50
N LYS A 69 6.69 -20.05 6.21
CA LYS A 69 5.36 -20.33 5.69
C LYS A 69 4.97 -21.76 6.01
N THR A 70 4.21 -21.91 7.07
CA THR A 70 3.69 -23.22 7.44
C THR A 70 2.34 -23.52 6.77
N HIS A 71 1.70 -22.49 6.22
CA HIS A 71 0.41 -22.65 5.55
C HIS A 71 0.51 -22.28 4.09
N SER A 72 1.46 -22.82 3.44
CA SER A 72 1.97 -22.27 2.22
C SER A 72 1.08 -22.35 1.01
N LEU A 73 0.09 -23.18 0.95
CA LEU A 73 -0.47 -23.45 -0.36
C LEU A 73 -1.96 -23.22 -0.49
N ASP A 74 -2.64 -23.06 0.60
CA ASP A 74 -4.09 -22.94 0.56
C ASP A 74 -4.59 -21.57 0.17
N HIS A 75 -3.66 -20.62 0.07
CA HIS A 75 -4.00 -19.25 -0.26
C HIS A 75 -3.66 -18.91 -1.69
N THR A 76 -3.56 -19.93 -2.53
CA THR A 76 -3.15 -19.74 -3.90
C THR A 76 -4.25 -19.24 -4.82
N ILE A 77 -5.48 -19.23 -4.35
CA ILE A 77 -6.55 -18.66 -5.14
C ILE A 77 -6.65 -17.20 -4.78
N PRO A 78 -6.15 -16.32 -5.65
CA PRO A 78 -6.31 -14.91 -5.37
C PRO A 78 -7.79 -14.60 -5.45
N ASP A 79 -8.28 -14.01 -4.39
CA ASP A 79 -9.62 -13.47 -4.46
C ASP A 79 -9.52 -12.17 -5.25
N ASP A 80 -9.85 -12.26 -6.50
CA ASP A 80 -9.70 -11.14 -7.41
C ASP A 80 -10.68 -10.02 -7.16
N THR A 81 -11.66 -10.21 -6.28
CA THR A 81 -12.68 -9.19 -6.09
C THR A 81 -12.12 -7.84 -5.69
N MET A 82 -11.12 -7.83 -4.83
CA MET A 82 -10.54 -6.57 -4.42
C MET A 82 -9.56 -6.03 -5.45
N GLU A 83 -8.79 -6.92 -6.06
CA GLU A 83 -7.94 -6.52 -7.17
C GLU A 83 -8.78 -6.02 -8.33
N GLU A 84 -9.92 -6.63 -8.59
CA GLU A 84 -10.81 -6.19 -9.64
C GLU A 84 -11.35 -4.79 -9.39
N LYS A 85 -11.60 -4.44 -8.12
CA LYS A 85 -12.04 -3.10 -7.79
C LYS A 85 -10.94 -2.06 -7.95
N LEU A 86 -9.69 -2.46 -7.71
CA LEU A 86 -8.55 -1.57 -7.84
C LEU A 86 -7.98 -1.58 -9.25
N ILE A 87 -7.98 -2.74 -9.88
CA ILE A 87 -7.39 -2.94 -11.20
C ILE A 87 -8.38 -3.70 -12.05
N THR A 88 -9.28 -2.96 -12.69
CA THR A 88 -10.32 -3.56 -13.53
C THR A 88 -9.84 -3.85 -14.93
N ASN A 89 -8.63 -3.41 -15.25
CA ASN A 89 -8.12 -3.47 -16.62
C ASN A 89 -6.85 -4.31 -16.66
N LEU A 90 -6.84 -5.32 -17.51
CA LEU A 90 -5.66 -6.18 -17.69
C LEU A 90 -4.44 -5.37 -18.16
N THR A 91 -4.68 -4.31 -18.92
CA THR A 91 -3.61 -3.43 -19.37
C THR A 91 -2.94 -2.75 -18.20
N VAL A 92 -3.74 -2.27 -17.24
CA VAL A 92 -3.22 -1.63 -16.03
C VAL A 92 -2.42 -2.64 -15.22
N LYS A 93 -2.95 -3.84 -15.04
CA LYS A 93 -2.27 -4.89 -14.30
C LYS A 93 -0.93 -5.25 -14.95
N ALA A 94 -0.93 -5.40 -16.27
CA ALA A 94 0.29 -5.71 -17.01
C ALA A 94 1.32 -4.59 -16.86
N ALA A 95 0.88 -3.34 -16.97
CA ALA A 95 1.78 -2.20 -16.82
C ALA A 95 2.37 -2.14 -15.41
N LEU A 96 1.55 -2.37 -14.38
CA LEU A 96 2.03 -2.37 -12.99
C LEU A 96 3.03 -3.49 -12.75
N SER A 97 2.85 -4.64 -13.39
CA SER A 97 3.75 -5.77 -13.20
C SER A 97 5.18 -5.49 -13.66
N LYS A 98 5.36 -4.47 -14.51
CA LYS A 98 6.69 -4.07 -14.98
C LYS A 98 7.42 -3.15 -14.01
N LEU A 99 6.73 -2.66 -12.99
CA LEU A 99 7.32 -1.79 -11.98
C LEU A 99 7.85 -2.61 -10.82
N THR A 100 8.82 -2.05 -10.11
CA THR A 100 9.28 -2.69 -8.88
C THR A 100 8.19 -2.62 -7.82
N ILE A 101 8.31 -3.45 -6.80
CA ILE A 101 7.35 -3.45 -5.70
C ILE A 101 7.34 -2.08 -5.00
N GLU A 102 8.51 -1.48 -4.82
CA GLU A 102 8.59 -0.14 -4.22
C GLU A 102 7.86 0.90 -5.06
N GLU A 103 8.05 0.84 -6.38
CA GLU A 103 7.36 1.76 -7.28
C GLU A 103 5.85 1.60 -7.21
N GLN A 104 5.39 0.35 -7.21
CA GLN A 104 3.97 0.05 -7.08
C GLN A 104 3.41 0.56 -5.75
N GLU A 105 4.16 0.36 -4.68
CA GLU A 105 3.75 0.79 -3.34
C GLU A 105 3.61 2.31 -3.27
N LEU A 106 4.57 3.04 -3.84
CA LEU A 106 4.51 4.50 -3.85
C LEU A 106 3.31 5.01 -4.63
N LEU A 107 3.01 4.39 -5.77
CA LEU A 107 1.84 4.78 -6.56
C LEU A 107 0.54 4.49 -5.80
N LEU A 108 0.47 3.35 -5.13
CA LEU A 108 -0.69 3.02 -4.31
C LEU A 108 -0.90 4.05 -3.21
N LEU A 109 0.15 4.36 -2.47
CA LEU A 109 0.05 5.30 -1.37
C LEU A 109 -0.36 6.69 -1.85
N ARG A 110 0.25 7.16 -2.93
CA ARG A 110 0.02 8.53 -3.39
C ARG A 110 -1.30 8.69 -4.13
N PHE A 111 -1.63 7.77 -5.03
CA PHE A 111 -2.76 7.96 -5.94
C PHE A 111 -4.01 7.20 -5.53
N VAL A 112 -3.87 6.06 -4.90
CA VAL A 112 -5.04 5.28 -4.47
C VAL A 112 -5.44 5.65 -3.05
N ASN A 113 -4.49 5.66 -2.13
CA ASN A 113 -4.76 6.00 -0.73
C ASN A 113 -4.66 7.49 -0.43
N GLU A 114 -4.20 8.27 -1.39
CA GLU A 114 -4.11 9.73 -1.26
C GLU A 114 -3.30 10.19 -0.05
N VAL A 115 -2.23 9.46 0.25
CA VAL A 115 -1.34 9.85 1.35
C VAL A 115 -0.50 11.04 0.91
N PRO A 116 -0.43 12.10 1.73
CA PRO A 116 0.39 13.26 1.36
C PRO A 116 1.86 12.90 1.20
N VAL A 117 2.53 13.60 0.28
CA VAL A 117 3.94 13.36 0.01
C VAL A 117 4.79 13.51 1.27
N SER A 118 4.48 14.51 2.10
CA SER A 118 5.22 14.71 3.36
C SER A 118 5.10 13.50 4.28
N THR A 119 3.92 12.89 4.34
CA THR A 119 3.69 11.70 5.16
C THR A 119 4.46 10.51 4.60
N ILE A 120 4.43 10.34 3.27
CA ILE A 120 5.19 9.26 2.63
C ILE A 120 6.68 9.40 2.96
N GLY A 121 7.19 10.61 2.88
CA GLY A 121 8.58 10.87 3.24
C GLY A 121 8.90 10.44 4.66
N LYS A 122 8.00 10.70 5.59
CA LYS A 122 8.20 10.31 7.00
C LYS A 122 8.13 8.80 7.18
N ILE A 123 7.26 8.13 6.44
CA ILE A 123 7.15 6.67 6.53
C ILE A 123 8.43 6.00 6.05
N TYR A 124 9.00 6.50 4.96
CA TYR A 124 10.18 5.88 4.34
C TYR A 124 11.50 6.51 4.75
N GLY A 125 11.46 7.57 5.56
CA GLY A 125 12.69 8.27 5.93
C GLY A 125 13.33 9.00 4.76
N LEU A 126 12.51 9.54 3.88
CA LEU A 126 12.98 10.24 2.68
C LEU A 126 12.59 11.72 2.73
N SER A 127 13.38 12.56 2.09
CA SER A 127 13.01 13.96 1.93
C SER A 127 11.84 14.08 0.96
N ARG A 128 11.13 15.21 1.05
CA ARG A 128 10.03 15.51 0.13
C ARG A 128 10.49 15.43 -1.32
N PHE A 129 11.66 15.98 -1.62
CA PHE A 129 12.20 15.96 -2.97
C PHE A 129 12.49 14.54 -3.45
N ALA A 130 13.03 13.70 -2.58
CA ALA A 130 13.30 12.31 -2.92
C ALA A 130 12.00 11.57 -3.22
N VAL A 131 10.95 11.81 -2.43
CA VAL A 131 9.64 11.20 -2.66
C VAL A 131 9.08 11.65 -4.01
N TYR A 132 9.13 12.95 -4.31
CA TYR A 132 8.65 13.46 -5.60
C TYR A 132 9.39 12.83 -6.77
N ARG A 133 10.71 12.72 -6.67
CA ARG A 133 11.49 12.10 -7.74
C ARG A 133 11.08 10.65 -7.95
N LYS A 134 10.94 9.89 -6.88
CA LYS A 134 10.56 8.48 -6.98
C LYS A 134 9.16 8.30 -7.52
N ILE A 135 8.21 9.12 -7.09
CA ILE A 135 6.84 9.05 -7.58
C ILE A 135 6.78 9.46 -9.05
N THR A 136 7.48 10.52 -9.42
CA THR A 136 7.51 10.96 -10.81
C THR A 136 8.11 9.89 -11.70
N SER A 137 9.21 9.30 -11.27
CA SER A 137 9.86 8.22 -12.02
C SER A 137 8.90 7.02 -12.18
N ALA A 138 8.25 6.61 -11.10
CA ALA A 138 7.31 5.50 -11.13
C ALA A 138 6.12 5.82 -12.05
N SER A 139 5.59 7.03 -11.96
CA SER A 139 4.47 7.47 -12.81
C SER A 139 4.83 7.45 -14.28
N ASN A 140 6.02 7.97 -14.62
CA ASN A 140 6.47 7.98 -16.00
C ASN A 140 6.67 6.57 -16.54
N LYS A 141 7.22 5.70 -15.73
CA LYS A 141 7.41 4.30 -16.09
C LYS A 141 6.07 3.62 -16.33
N PHE A 142 5.10 3.88 -15.45
CA PHE A 142 3.77 3.33 -15.58
C PHE A 142 3.10 3.80 -16.88
N ARG A 143 3.18 5.09 -17.18
CA ARG A 143 2.62 5.64 -18.41
C ARG A 143 3.26 5.03 -19.64
N GLU A 144 4.56 4.84 -19.60
CA GLU A 144 5.30 4.23 -20.71
C GLU A 144 4.83 2.80 -20.92
N GLU A 145 4.68 2.03 -19.84
CA GLU A 145 4.19 0.66 -19.95
C GLU A 145 2.74 0.60 -20.43
N MET A 146 1.92 1.55 -19.99
CA MET A 146 0.54 1.64 -20.46
C MET A 146 0.49 1.90 -21.96
N ARG A 147 1.37 2.77 -22.44
CA ARG A 147 1.44 3.07 -23.86
C ARG A 147 1.83 1.85 -24.69
N LYS A 148 2.78 1.07 -24.18
CA LYS A 148 3.19 -0.17 -24.85
C LYS A 148 2.06 -1.18 -24.90
N GLU A 149 1.31 -1.31 -23.83
CA GLU A 149 0.18 -2.24 -23.80
C GLU A 149 -0.90 -1.82 -24.78
N ASP A 150 -1.17 -0.53 -24.89
CA ASP A 150 -2.15 -0.02 -25.85
C ASP A 150 -1.73 -0.30 -27.28
N CYS A 151 -0.44 -0.25 -27.57
CA CYS A 151 0.07 -0.54 -28.90
C CYS A 151 -0.06 -2.01 -29.26
N HIS A 152 -0.11 -2.88 -28.28
CA HIS A 152 -0.26 -4.32 -28.51
C HIS A 152 -1.71 -4.79 -28.44
N GLY A 153 -2.58 -3.91 -28.01
CA GLY A 153 -3.99 -4.21 -27.90
C GLY A 153 -4.68 -4.19 -29.24
#